data_4a2272e2fbe3cfb774f517d60c77eb9e
#
_entry.id   4a2272e2fbe3cfb774f517d60c77eb9e
#
_cell.length_a   1.000
_cell.length_b   1.000
_cell.length_c   1.000
_cell.angle_alpha   90.00
_cell.angle_beta   90.00
_cell.angle_gamma   90.00
#
_symmetry.space_group_name_H-M   'P 1'
#
loop_
_entity.id
_entity.type
_entity.pdbx_description
1 polymer ?
#
loop_
_entity_poly.entity_id
_entity_poly.type
_entity_poly.pdbx_seq_one_letter_code
_entity_poly.pdbx_strand_id
1 'polypeptide(L)'
;MRCFQLSAMIRPHLEDRFDIDVLEMPDGNSPFKQFLWAKRQAPHTIFVFSKAAINKLFASTIWWLRRKGGLICFDQVDNDHGSTSRLYADIQFCSSFAQLEKLRRHKKENPRFKGEPMLLLHSYDLRLENFKSRQLDHARMVYFGDPRNANLEAGIENNMDVIEISGSDEMQAVLPRLADYNLHYCIRNQDIAAPLSSKPFTKGFTAAACGANVIAHRRTEDVEEFLGSDYPFLVDGDTPDEVLSVIERAKHSYGDADWLRAQSIMQTVKTRVAPKALSQQMSAALKEFGIG
;
A
#
# COMPACT_ATOMS: atom_id res chain seq x y z
N MET A 1 -2.63 9.92 -6.30
CA MET A 1 -2.54 8.61 -7.01
C MET A 1 -3.43 7.55 -6.36
N ARG A 2 -3.28 7.21 -5.04
CA ARG A 2 -4.05 6.10 -4.42
C ARG A 2 -5.58 6.23 -4.56
N CYS A 3 -6.18 7.40 -4.35
CA CYS A 3 -7.65 7.55 -4.46
C CYS A 3 -8.18 7.19 -5.85
N PHE A 4 -7.50 7.59 -6.92
CA PHE A 4 -7.88 7.23 -8.29
C PHE A 4 -7.70 5.74 -8.57
N GLN A 5 -6.59 5.16 -8.13
CA GLN A 5 -6.34 3.72 -8.30
C GLN A 5 -7.30 2.88 -7.47
N LEU A 6 -7.52 3.24 -6.20
CA LEU A 6 -8.48 2.53 -5.33
C LEU A 6 -9.89 2.57 -5.92
N SER A 7 -10.37 3.76 -6.32
CA SER A 7 -11.68 3.90 -6.97
C SER A 7 -11.78 3.03 -8.24
N ALA A 8 -10.77 3.05 -9.11
CA ALA A 8 -10.75 2.24 -10.32
C ALA A 8 -10.72 0.73 -10.03
N MET A 9 -10.04 0.31 -8.95
CA MET A 9 -9.98 -1.10 -8.55
C MET A 9 -11.29 -1.61 -7.97
N ILE A 10 -11.97 -0.81 -7.13
CA ILE A 10 -13.17 -1.28 -6.42
C ILE A 10 -14.47 -1.08 -7.23
N ARG A 11 -14.51 -0.09 -8.12
CA ARG A 11 -15.72 0.24 -8.89
C ARG A 11 -16.31 -0.97 -9.63
N PRO A 12 -15.57 -1.76 -10.43
CA PRO A 12 -16.14 -2.90 -11.17
C PRO A 12 -16.74 -3.99 -10.27
N HIS A 13 -16.49 -3.94 -8.97
CA HIS A 13 -16.98 -4.95 -8.01
C HIS A 13 -18.04 -4.42 -7.06
N LEU A 14 -18.28 -3.11 -7.05
CA LEU A 14 -19.22 -2.46 -6.13
C LEU A 14 -20.23 -1.54 -6.81
N GLU A 15 -20.18 -1.37 -8.14
CA GLU A 15 -21.04 -0.46 -8.91
C GLU A 15 -22.52 -0.88 -8.94
N ASP A 16 -22.80 -2.13 -8.64
CA ASP A 16 -24.18 -2.64 -8.45
C ASP A 16 -24.82 -2.14 -7.13
N ARG A 17 -24.02 -1.64 -6.18
CA ARG A 17 -24.44 -1.23 -4.84
C ARG A 17 -24.14 0.24 -4.55
N PHE A 18 -23.11 0.79 -5.15
CA PHE A 18 -22.62 2.13 -4.87
C PHE A 18 -22.29 2.90 -6.15
N ASP A 19 -22.73 4.14 -6.22
CA ASP A 19 -22.20 5.10 -7.19
C ASP A 19 -20.89 5.67 -6.63
N ILE A 20 -19.76 5.38 -7.32
CA ILE A 20 -18.40 5.68 -6.83
C ILE A 20 -17.78 6.78 -7.66
N ASP A 21 -17.56 7.94 -7.06
CA ASP A 21 -16.91 9.07 -7.69
C ASP A 21 -15.65 9.52 -6.96
N VAL A 22 -14.70 10.06 -7.72
CA VAL A 22 -13.54 10.76 -7.16
C VAL A 22 -13.78 12.26 -7.25
N LEU A 23 -13.92 12.88 -6.10
CA LEU A 23 -14.21 14.31 -6.01
C LEU A 23 -12.97 15.09 -5.57
N GLU A 24 -12.75 16.23 -6.19
CA GLU A 24 -11.78 17.19 -5.72
C GLU A 24 -12.37 18.03 -4.57
N MET A 25 -11.65 18.05 -3.45
CA MET A 25 -12.01 18.86 -2.30
C MET A 25 -11.33 20.23 -2.40
N PRO A 26 -12.02 21.33 -2.06
CA PRO A 26 -11.39 22.65 -2.00
C PRO A 26 -10.18 22.71 -1.09
N ASP A 27 -9.19 23.49 -1.46
CA ASP A 27 -7.92 23.60 -0.75
C ASP A 27 -8.09 24.02 0.72
N GLY A 28 -7.15 23.60 1.57
CA GLY A 28 -7.16 23.83 3.02
C GLY A 28 -7.00 25.30 3.45
N ASN A 29 -6.92 26.22 2.51
CA ASN A 29 -6.76 27.65 2.79
C ASN A 29 -8.08 28.38 3.10
N SER A 30 -9.25 27.74 2.93
CA SER A 30 -10.55 28.36 3.10
C SER A 30 -11.59 27.44 3.72
N PRO A 31 -11.83 27.55 5.02
CA PRO A 31 -12.92 26.82 5.70
C PRO A 31 -14.29 27.07 5.05
N PHE A 32 -14.53 28.29 4.56
CA PHE A 32 -15.79 28.66 3.93
C PHE A 32 -16.00 27.92 2.59
N LYS A 33 -14.95 27.77 1.75
CA LYS A 33 -15.06 27.00 0.51
C LYS A 33 -15.35 25.53 0.80
N GLN A 34 -14.69 24.93 1.79
CA GLN A 34 -14.99 23.55 2.22
C GLN A 34 -16.39 23.41 2.80
N PHE A 35 -16.87 24.38 3.56
CA PHE A 35 -18.24 24.39 4.05
C PHE A 35 -19.25 24.38 2.89
N LEU A 36 -19.08 25.27 1.89
CA LEU A 36 -19.97 25.31 0.72
C LEU A 36 -19.90 24.00 -0.08
N TRP A 37 -18.73 23.42 -0.22
CA TRP A 37 -18.53 22.12 -0.84
C TRP A 37 -19.28 21.02 -0.08
N ALA A 38 -19.12 20.93 1.23
CA ALA A 38 -19.80 19.95 2.08
C ALA A 38 -21.32 20.10 2.01
N LYS A 39 -21.83 21.34 1.98
CA LYS A 39 -23.27 21.63 1.86
C LYS A 39 -23.87 21.10 0.55
N ARG A 40 -23.11 21.03 -0.52
CA ARG A 40 -23.55 20.55 -1.85
C ARG A 40 -23.55 19.03 -1.97
N GLN A 41 -22.87 18.30 -1.07
CA GLN A 41 -22.80 16.84 -1.14
C GLN A 41 -24.17 16.22 -0.90
N ALA A 42 -24.42 15.05 -1.51
CA ALA A 42 -25.64 14.28 -1.29
C ALA A 42 -25.73 13.80 0.19
N PRO A 43 -26.92 13.61 0.74
CA PRO A 43 -27.08 12.96 2.05
C PRO A 43 -26.67 11.49 1.97
N HIS A 44 -26.34 10.90 3.12
CA HIS A 44 -25.98 9.48 3.27
C HIS A 44 -24.81 9.01 2.37
N THR A 45 -23.90 9.93 2.05
CA THR A 45 -22.71 9.65 1.25
C THR A 45 -21.57 9.09 2.11
N ILE A 46 -20.85 8.10 1.61
CA ILE A 46 -19.62 7.57 2.23
C ILE A 46 -18.43 8.36 1.68
N PHE A 47 -17.74 9.07 2.55
CA PHE A 47 -16.56 9.87 2.18
C PHE A 47 -15.28 9.16 2.58
N VAL A 48 -14.49 8.74 1.59
CA VAL A 48 -13.15 8.18 1.82
C VAL A 48 -12.12 9.27 1.51
N PHE A 49 -11.62 9.91 2.56
CA PHE A 49 -10.59 10.94 2.43
C PHE A 49 -9.21 10.30 2.35
N SER A 50 -8.48 10.59 1.27
CA SER A 50 -7.08 10.19 1.14
C SER A 50 -6.16 11.08 1.97
N LYS A 51 -4.93 10.62 2.23
CA LYS A 51 -3.87 11.32 2.97
C LYS A 51 -3.76 12.81 2.62
N ALA A 52 -3.73 13.16 1.33
CA ALA A 52 -3.60 14.56 0.89
C ALA A 52 -4.83 15.40 1.25
N ALA A 53 -6.03 14.83 1.19
CA ALA A 53 -7.26 15.50 1.57
C ALA A 53 -7.35 15.67 3.09
N ILE A 54 -7.00 14.65 3.87
CA ILE A 54 -7.03 14.68 5.34
C ILE A 54 -6.18 15.83 5.88
N ASN A 55 -4.98 16.04 5.34
CA ASN A 55 -4.07 17.11 5.76
C ASN A 55 -4.63 18.53 5.54
N LYS A 56 -5.63 18.67 4.67
CA LYS A 56 -6.27 19.95 4.32
C LYS A 56 -7.68 20.08 4.92
N LEU A 57 -8.18 19.06 5.61
CA LEU A 57 -9.57 18.96 6.04
C LEU A 57 -9.81 19.75 7.31
N PHE A 58 -10.90 20.53 7.35
CA PHE A 58 -11.36 21.21 8.56
C PHE A 58 -12.38 20.36 9.32
N ALA A 59 -12.33 20.43 10.64
CA ALA A 59 -13.30 19.76 11.52
C ALA A 59 -14.76 20.20 11.25
N SER A 60 -14.98 21.47 10.90
CA SER A 60 -16.29 21.99 10.50
C SER A 60 -16.83 21.30 9.24
N THR A 61 -15.99 20.95 8.28
CA THR A 61 -16.37 20.21 7.06
C THR A 61 -16.90 18.82 7.44
N ILE A 62 -16.19 18.09 8.27
CA ILE A 62 -16.62 16.77 8.80
C ILE A 62 -17.96 16.88 9.50
N TRP A 63 -18.10 17.88 10.37
CA TRP A 63 -19.35 18.10 11.10
C TRP A 63 -20.54 18.29 10.17
N TRP A 64 -20.40 19.08 9.08
CA TRP A 64 -21.46 19.28 8.11
C TRP A 64 -21.80 18.03 7.31
N LEU A 65 -20.81 17.26 6.88
CA LEU A 65 -21.03 15.99 6.18
C LEU A 65 -21.79 15.00 7.05
N ARG A 66 -21.43 14.89 8.34
CA ARG A 66 -22.13 14.03 9.32
C ARG A 66 -23.58 14.44 9.57
N ARG A 67 -23.88 15.74 9.62
CA ARG A 67 -25.27 16.23 9.76
C ARG A 67 -26.17 15.79 8.60
N LYS A 68 -25.60 15.44 7.47
CA LYS A 68 -26.30 14.88 6.32
C LYS A 68 -26.33 13.35 6.29
N GLY A 69 -25.94 12.70 7.38
CA GLY A 69 -25.86 11.23 7.47
C GLY A 69 -24.64 10.65 6.76
N GLY A 70 -23.61 11.46 6.51
CA GLY A 70 -22.38 10.99 5.86
C GLY A 70 -21.53 10.13 6.79
N LEU A 71 -21.01 9.00 6.27
CA LEU A 71 -19.98 8.19 6.92
C LEU A 71 -18.60 8.72 6.51
N ILE A 72 -17.74 8.95 7.49
CA ILE A 72 -16.39 9.53 7.29
C ILE A 72 -15.33 8.46 7.45
N CYS A 73 -14.59 8.17 6.38
CA CYS A 73 -13.49 7.23 6.36
C CYS A 73 -12.17 7.95 6.02
N PHE A 74 -11.10 7.62 6.74
CA PHE A 74 -9.76 8.13 6.46
C PHE A 74 -8.88 7.00 5.90
N ASP A 75 -8.24 7.24 4.76
CA ASP A 75 -7.22 6.38 4.14
C ASP A 75 -5.88 7.10 4.17
N GLN A 76 -5.14 6.90 5.25
CA GLN A 76 -3.88 7.62 5.51
C GLN A 76 -2.64 6.94 4.95
N VAL A 77 -2.76 5.71 4.49
CA VAL A 77 -1.66 4.88 3.94
C VAL A 77 -0.48 4.79 4.91
N ASP A 78 0.61 5.50 4.63
CA ASP A 78 1.86 5.52 5.39
C ASP A 78 1.98 6.75 6.33
N ASN A 79 0.90 7.49 6.52
CA ASN A 79 0.90 8.67 7.40
C ASN A 79 0.79 8.27 8.86
N ASP A 80 1.23 9.16 9.76
CA ASP A 80 1.00 8.99 11.19
C ASP A 80 -0.45 9.35 11.54
N HIS A 81 -1.23 8.37 11.94
CA HIS A 81 -2.63 8.57 12.36
C HIS A 81 -2.75 9.45 13.60
N GLY A 82 -1.72 9.53 14.44
CA GLY A 82 -1.67 10.43 15.60
C GLY A 82 -1.72 11.90 15.19
N SER A 83 -1.14 12.27 14.05
CA SER A 83 -1.09 13.64 13.56
C SER A 83 -2.48 14.22 13.23
N THR A 84 -3.46 13.36 12.99
CA THR A 84 -4.83 13.72 12.62
C THR A 84 -5.86 13.50 13.74
N SER A 85 -5.41 13.29 14.98
CA SER A 85 -6.24 13.04 16.16
C SER A 85 -7.31 14.10 16.44
N ARG A 86 -7.14 15.31 15.89
CA ARG A 86 -8.12 16.41 15.99
C ARG A 86 -9.36 16.20 15.10
N LEU A 87 -9.26 15.36 14.09
CA LEU A 87 -10.31 15.07 13.14
C LEU A 87 -11.04 13.78 13.58
N TYR A 88 -12.31 13.72 13.27
CA TYR A 88 -13.15 12.59 13.64
C TYR A 88 -13.52 11.79 12.41
N ALA A 89 -12.98 10.55 12.29
CA ALA A 89 -13.43 9.56 11.33
C ALA A 89 -14.30 8.50 12.01
N ASP A 90 -15.18 7.86 11.25
CA ASP A 90 -15.90 6.66 11.70
C ASP A 90 -15.03 5.42 11.46
N ILE A 91 -14.35 5.38 10.31
CA ILE A 91 -13.43 4.32 9.91
C ILE A 91 -12.05 4.89 9.67
N GLN A 92 -11.04 4.23 10.23
CA GLN A 92 -9.62 4.47 9.94
C GLN A 92 -9.11 3.30 9.10
N PHE A 93 -9.00 3.46 7.79
CA PHE A 93 -8.44 2.42 6.94
C PHE A 93 -6.93 2.27 7.14
N CYS A 94 -6.52 1.04 7.35
CA CYS A 94 -5.15 0.61 7.54
C CYS A 94 -4.66 -0.09 6.27
N SER A 95 -3.58 0.42 5.70
CA SER A 95 -3.02 -0.06 4.44
C SER A 95 -2.11 -1.29 4.60
N SER A 96 -1.88 -1.75 5.83
CA SER A 96 -1.04 -2.87 6.22
C SER A 96 -1.56 -3.53 7.49
N PHE A 97 -1.20 -4.78 7.73
CA PHE A 97 -1.54 -5.50 8.98
C PHE A 97 -0.83 -4.88 10.18
N ALA A 98 0.44 -4.52 10.02
CA ALA A 98 1.20 -3.85 11.06
C ALA A 98 0.54 -2.53 11.50
N GLN A 99 0.03 -1.73 10.54
CA GLN A 99 -0.71 -0.51 10.84
C GLN A 99 -2.01 -0.80 11.59
N LEU A 100 -2.77 -1.81 11.16
CA LEU A 100 -4.00 -2.23 11.82
C LEU A 100 -3.76 -2.61 13.28
N GLU A 101 -2.73 -3.40 13.55
CA GLU A 101 -2.36 -3.82 14.91
C GLU A 101 -1.95 -2.62 15.77
N LYS A 102 -1.09 -1.72 15.24
CA LYS A 102 -0.69 -0.49 15.94
C LYS A 102 -1.88 0.37 16.32
N LEU A 103 -2.81 0.59 15.38
CA LEU A 103 -3.99 1.41 15.63
C LEU A 103 -4.97 0.77 16.61
N ARG A 104 -5.18 -0.54 16.52
CA ARG A 104 -6.02 -1.28 17.48
C ARG A 104 -5.46 -1.21 18.90
N ARG A 105 -4.15 -1.38 19.05
CA ARG A 105 -3.46 -1.22 20.34
C ARG A 105 -3.63 0.22 20.86
N HIS A 106 -3.32 1.20 20.04
CA HIS A 106 -3.47 2.61 20.39
C HIS A 106 -4.89 2.98 20.80
N LYS A 107 -5.91 2.45 20.12
CA LYS A 107 -7.32 2.67 20.45
C LYS A 107 -7.67 2.11 21.84
N LYS A 108 -7.14 0.95 22.22
CA LYS A 108 -7.33 0.37 23.56
C LYS A 108 -6.69 1.23 24.65
N GLU A 109 -5.51 1.76 24.40
CA GLU A 109 -4.75 2.59 25.34
C GLU A 109 -5.26 4.04 25.40
N ASN A 110 -5.88 4.52 24.34
CA ASN A 110 -6.37 5.89 24.21
C ASN A 110 -7.86 5.93 23.83
N PRO A 111 -8.78 5.95 24.81
CA PRO A 111 -10.23 6.00 24.56
C PRO A 111 -10.70 7.25 23.79
N ARG A 112 -9.85 8.30 23.72
CA ARG A 112 -10.15 9.51 22.93
C ARG A 112 -9.87 9.33 21.44
N PHE A 113 -9.13 8.29 21.05
CA PHE A 113 -8.91 7.98 19.64
C PHE A 113 -10.24 7.65 18.97
N LYS A 114 -10.53 8.32 17.87
CA LYS A 114 -11.81 8.22 17.15
C LYS A 114 -11.65 7.44 15.84
N GLY A 115 -12.67 6.63 15.57
CA GLY A 115 -12.74 5.77 14.40
C GLY A 115 -12.41 4.31 14.69
N GLU A 116 -12.96 3.41 13.86
CA GLU A 116 -12.69 1.99 13.92
C GLU A 116 -11.53 1.63 12.98
N PRO A 117 -10.42 1.07 13.46
CA PRO A 117 -9.35 0.61 12.60
C PRO A 117 -9.80 -0.61 11.78
N MET A 118 -9.86 -0.46 10.46
CA MET A 118 -10.29 -1.48 9.50
C MET A 118 -9.24 -1.70 8.44
N LEU A 119 -9.07 -2.94 8.02
CA LEU A 119 -8.11 -3.29 6.97
C LEU A 119 -8.61 -2.84 5.60
N LEU A 120 -7.78 -2.11 4.88
CA LEU A 120 -7.91 -1.83 3.45
C LEU A 120 -6.50 -1.78 2.86
N LEU A 121 -5.97 -2.93 2.51
CA LEU A 121 -4.58 -3.09 2.09
C LEU A 121 -4.18 -2.13 0.96
N HIS A 122 -2.90 -1.78 0.95
CA HIS A 122 -2.31 -1.22 -0.25
C HIS A 122 -2.22 -2.29 -1.34
N SER A 123 -2.14 -1.87 -2.60
CA SER A 123 -2.05 -2.77 -3.76
C SER A 123 -0.90 -2.35 -4.67
N TYR A 124 -0.69 -3.13 -5.72
CA TYR A 124 0.16 -2.75 -6.84
C TYR A 124 -0.53 -1.69 -7.72
N ASP A 125 0.21 -1.13 -8.66
CA ASP A 125 -0.34 -0.21 -9.67
C ASP A 125 -1.30 -0.96 -10.60
N LEU A 126 -2.53 -0.46 -10.77
CA LEU A 126 -3.57 -1.11 -11.59
C LEU A 126 -3.13 -1.37 -13.04
N ARG A 127 -2.19 -0.58 -13.56
CA ARG A 127 -1.60 -0.80 -14.89
C ARG A 127 -0.86 -2.14 -15.00
N LEU A 128 -0.52 -2.77 -13.88
CA LEU A 128 0.11 -4.09 -13.81
C LEU A 128 -0.90 -5.25 -13.70
N GLU A 129 -2.22 -5.01 -13.70
CA GLU A 129 -3.21 -6.08 -13.54
C GLU A 129 -3.04 -7.19 -14.58
N ASN A 130 -2.84 -6.81 -15.84
CA ASN A 130 -2.63 -7.73 -16.95
C ASN A 130 -1.18 -7.74 -17.45
N PHE A 131 -0.24 -7.44 -16.55
CA PHE A 131 1.16 -7.36 -16.91
C PHE A 131 1.71 -8.72 -17.34
N LYS A 132 2.47 -8.70 -18.43
CA LYS A 132 3.15 -9.89 -18.97
C LYS A 132 4.65 -9.70 -18.83
N SER A 133 5.27 -10.48 -17.98
CA SER A 133 6.72 -10.59 -17.91
C SER A 133 7.28 -11.31 -19.12
N ARG A 134 8.52 -11.04 -19.49
CA ARG A 134 9.26 -11.84 -20.47
C ARG A 134 9.76 -13.12 -19.81
N GLN A 135 9.82 -14.19 -20.59
CA GLN A 135 10.53 -15.38 -20.16
C GLN A 135 12.02 -15.10 -20.24
N LEU A 136 12.70 -15.25 -19.13
CA LEU A 136 14.14 -15.07 -19.00
C LEU A 136 14.82 -16.44 -18.82
N ASP A 137 16.08 -16.55 -19.14
CA ASP A 137 16.89 -17.76 -18.99
C ASP A 137 17.72 -17.77 -17.70
N HIS A 138 17.71 -16.67 -16.96
CA HIS A 138 18.39 -16.52 -15.67
C HIS A 138 17.66 -15.51 -14.75
N ALA A 139 18.07 -15.45 -13.49
CA ALA A 139 17.59 -14.46 -12.56
C ALA A 139 18.15 -13.08 -12.91
N ARG A 140 17.26 -12.15 -13.22
CA ARG A 140 17.60 -10.75 -13.47
C ARG A 140 16.96 -9.85 -12.45
N MET A 141 17.80 -9.19 -11.65
CA MET A 141 17.35 -8.41 -10.50
C MET A 141 17.26 -6.92 -10.79
N VAL A 142 16.25 -6.27 -10.21
CA VAL A 142 16.03 -4.81 -10.28
C VAL A 142 15.68 -4.23 -8.93
N TYR A 143 16.21 -3.05 -8.64
CA TYR A 143 15.60 -2.08 -7.74
C TYR A 143 14.95 -0.98 -8.58
N PHE A 144 13.68 -0.64 -8.27
CA PHE A 144 13.03 0.53 -8.88
C PHE A 144 12.44 1.42 -7.80
N GLY A 145 12.63 2.73 -7.96
CA GLY A 145 12.22 3.76 -7.00
C GLY A 145 13.33 4.74 -6.70
N ASP A 146 13.15 5.57 -5.68
CA ASP A 146 14.20 6.49 -5.22
C ASP A 146 15.31 5.68 -4.51
N PRO A 147 16.57 5.71 -5.03
CA PRO A 147 17.69 4.96 -4.46
C PRO A 147 17.98 5.31 -2.99
N ARG A 148 17.67 6.54 -2.56
CA ARG A 148 17.83 6.97 -1.16
C ARG A 148 16.98 6.16 -0.18
N ASN A 149 15.93 5.51 -0.64
CA ASN A 149 15.05 4.65 0.16
C ASN A 149 15.48 3.18 0.19
N ALA A 150 16.59 2.82 -0.45
CA ALA A 150 17.08 1.45 -0.51
C ALA A 150 18.40 1.30 0.25
N ASN A 151 18.62 0.13 0.83
CA ASN A 151 19.95 -0.25 1.30
C ASN A 151 20.75 -0.79 0.10
N LEU A 152 21.58 0.08 -0.50
CA LEU A 152 22.43 -0.22 -1.66
C LEU A 152 23.92 -0.12 -1.31
N GLU A 153 24.28 -0.26 -0.03
CA GLU A 153 25.64 -0.10 0.45
C GLU A 153 26.55 -1.28 0.02
N ALA A 154 27.86 -1.04 0.11
CA ALA A 154 28.93 -2.03 0.04
C ALA A 154 28.87 -2.98 -1.20
N GLY A 155 28.55 -2.45 -2.37
CA GLY A 155 28.59 -3.22 -3.62
C GLY A 155 27.32 -4.02 -3.91
N ILE A 156 26.27 -3.89 -3.08
CA ILE A 156 24.96 -4.51 -3.32
C ILE A 156 24.40 -4.05 -4.66
N GLU A 157 24.55 -2.77 -5.00
CA GLU A 157 24.08 -2.16 -6.25
C GLU A 157 24.69 -2.80 -7.50
N ASN A 158 25.90 -3.38 -7.42
CA ASN A 158 26.57 -4.02 -8.54
C ASN A 158 25.87 -5.34 -8.98
N ASN A 159 24.93 -5.81 -8.18
CA ASN A 159 24.22 -7.07 -8.42
C ASN A 159 22.89 -6.91 -9.14
N MET A 160 22.43 -5.67 -9.40
CA MET A 160 21.12 -5.38 -9.97
C MET A 160 21.11 -4.14 -10.86
N ASP A 161 20.10 -4.04 -11.69
CA ASP A 161 19.79 -2.78 -12.37
C ASP A 161 19.05 -1.85 -11.40
N VAL A 162 19.45 -0.59 -11.35
CA VAL A 162 18.76 0.45 -10.57
C VAL A 162 17.98 1.35 -11.53
N ILE A 163 16.66 1.34 -11.38
CA ILE A 163 15.74 2.21 -12.13
C ILE A 163 15.24 3.28 -11.19
N GLU A 164 15.82 4.47 -11.30
CA GLU A 164 15.41 5.60 -10.49
C GLU A 164 14.03 6.13 -10.89
N ILE A 165 13.21 6.44 -9.90
CA ILE A 165 11.89 7.04 -10.06
C ILE A 165 11.75 8.14 -9.02
N SER A 166 11.65 9.37 -9.46
CA SER A 166 11.46 10.54 -8.61
C SER A 166 10.01 11.07 -8.61
N GLY A 167 9.19 10.66 -9.58
CA GLY A 167 7.81 11.14 -9.70
C GLY A 167 6.82 10.15 -10.30
N SER A 168 5.53 10.49 -10.17
CA SER A 168 4.43 9.65 -10.69
C SER A 168 4.40 9.54 -12.22
N ASP A 169 4.89 10.56 -12.91
CA ASP A 169 4.85 10.64 -14.37
C ASP A 169 5.90 9.72 -15.01
N GLU A 170 7.03 9.54 -14.33
CA GLU A 170 8.08 8.61 -14.74
C GLU A 170 7.64 7.14 -14.64
N MET A 171 6.73 6.85 -13.72
CA MET A 171 6.22 5.49 -13.49
C MET A 171 5.65 4.87 -14.78
N GLN A 172 4.98 5.65 -15.62
CA GLN A 172 4.40 5.14 -16.86
C GLN A 172 5.48 4.66 -17.85
N ALA A 173 6.62 5.33 -17.90
CA ALA A 173 7.74 4.93 -18.75
C ALA A 173 8.51 3.72 -18.19
N VAL A 174 8.51 3.57 -16.86
CA VAL A 174 9.26 2.50 -16.17
C VAL A 174 8.50 1.17 -16.14
N LEU A 175 7.18 1.18 -15.97
CA LEU A 175 6.41 -0.06 -15.82
C LEU A 175 6.68 -1.09 -16.94
N PRO A 176 6.74 -0.74 -18.24
CA PRO A 176 7.05 -1.71 -19.30
C PRO A 176 8.44 -2.34 -19.15
N ARG A 177 9.41 -1.61 -18.59
CA ARG A 177 10.79 -2.11 -18.39
C ARG A 177 10.85 -3.22 -17.33
N LEU A 178 9.88 -3.25 -16.40
CA LEU A 178 9.81 -4.30 -15.38
C LEU A 178 9.59 -5.70 -15.99
N ALA A 179 9.15 -5.79 -17.24
CA ALA A 179 9.03 -7.07 -17.96
C ALA A 179 10.37 -7.81 -18.14
N ASP A 180 11.48 -7.10 -18.06
CA ASP A 180 12.84 -7.64 -18.24
C ASP A 180 13.43 -8.17 -16.92
N TYR A 181 12.66 -8.22 -15.81
CA TYR A 181 13.15 -8.61 -14.50
C TYR A 181 12.19 -9.61 -13.84
N ASN A 182 12.78 -10.62 -13.20
CA ASN A 182 12.06 -11.68 -12.49
C ASN A 182 12.42 -11.77 -11.01
N LEU A 183 13.27 -10.83 -10.52
CA LEU A 183 13.67 -10.70 -9.13
C LEU A 183 13.70 -9.21 -8.75
N HIS A 184 12.97 -8.82 -7.70
CA HIS A 184 12.94 -7.43 -7.23
C HIS A 184 13.64 -7.30 -5.88
N TYR A 185 14.48 -6.28 -5.75
CA TYR A 185 15.13 -5.93 -4.49
C TYR A 185 14.21 -5.02 -3.67
N CYS A 186 13.79 -5.47 -2.49
CA CYS A 186 12.82 -4.77 -1.63
C CYS A 186 13.39 -4.32 -0.28
N ILE A 187 14.68 -4.46 -0.02
CA ILE A 187 15.31 -4.04 1.22
C ILE A 187 15.41 -2.51 1.25
N ARG A 188 14.92 -1.93 2.32
CA ARG A 188 14.89 -0.48 2.54
C ARG A 188 15.96 -0.05 3.54
N ASN A 189 16.39 1.21 3.43
CA ASN A 189 17.02 1.87 4.55
C ASN A 189 16.06 1.90 5.75
N GLN A 190 16.62 1.77 6.95
CA GLN A 190 15.83 1.84 8.17
C GLN A 190 15.44 3.30 8.42
N ASP A 191 14.22 3.65 8.09
CA ASP A 191 13.61 4.88 8.57
C ASP A 191 13.03 4.64 9.96
N ILE A 192 13.24 5.56 10.86
CA ILE A 192 12.50 5.63 12.13
C ILE A 192 11.07 6.03 11.75
N ALA A 193 10.18 5.05 11.67
CA ALA A 193 8.78 5.32 11.41
C ALA A 193 8.14 6.02 12.61
N ALA A 194 7.24 6.96 12.37
CA ALA A 194 6.42 7.53 13.44
C ALA A 194 5.58 6.41 14.11
N PRO A 195 5.27 6.50 15.42
CA PRO A 195 4.70 5.39 16.20
C PRO A 195 3.43 4.76 15.62
N LEU A 196 2.57 5.56 14.98
CA LEU A 196 1.33 5.09 14.38
C LEU A 196 1.36 5.06 12.84
N SER A 197 2.52 5.17 12.24
CA SER A 197 2.72 4.96 10.81
C SER A 197 3.24 3.56 10.53
N SER A 198 2.98 3.07 9.33
CA SER A 198 3.52 1.82 8.81
C SER A 198 3.61 1.93 7.29
N LYS A 199 4.74 1.52 6.73
CA LYS A 199 4.92 1.54 5.27
C LYS A 199 4.47 0.19 4.70
N PRO A 200 3.41 0.14 3.87
CA PRO A 200 2.97 -1.11 3.27
C PRO A 200 4.04 -1.71 2.37
N PHE A 201 3.98 -3.02 2.17
CA PHE A 201 4.93 -3.80 1.35
C PHE A 201 4.74 -3.57 -0.16
N THR A 202 4.64 -2.31 -0.58
CA THR A 202 4.28 -1.88 -1.96
C THR A 202 5.22 -2.44 -3.03
N LYS A 203 6.54 -2.49 -2.76
CA LYS A 203 7.51 -3.06 -3.71
C LYS A 203 7.27 -4.54 -3.94
N GLY A 204 6.94 -5.30 -2.88
CA GLY A 204 6.56 -6.69 -2.98
C GLY A 204 5.26 -6.89 -3.75
N PHE A 205 4.26 -6.02 -3.57
CA PHE A 205 3.03 -6.09 -4.34
C PHE A 205 3.26 -5.82 -5.83
N THR A 206 4.15 -4.89 -6.17
CA THR A 206 4.54 -4.64 -7.56
C THR A 206 5.28 -5.84 -8.16
N ALA A 207 6.22 -6.44 -7.43
CA ALA A 207 6.90 -7.66 -7.87
C ALA A 207 5.91 -8.80 -8.11
N ALA A 208 4.97 -9.01 -7.19
CA ALA A 208 3.92 -10.01 -7.32
C ALA A 208 3.04 -9.79 -8.56
N ALA A 209 2.67 -8.54 -8.84
CA ALA A 209 1.92 -8.19 -10.05
C ALA A 209 2.72 -8.48 -11.33
N CYS A 210 4.04 -8.30 -11.30
CA CYS A 210 4.96 -8.63 -12.40
C CYS A 210 5.28 -10.12 -12.51
N GLY A 211 4.83 -10.97 -11.57
CA GLY A 211 5.19 -12.40 -11.53
C GLY A 211 6.66 -12.64 -11.13
N ALA A 212 7.27 -11.68 -10.45
CA ALA A 212 8.65 -11.72 -10.00
C ALA A 212 8.77 -12.15 -8.54
N ASN A 213 9.89 -12.80 -8.20
CA ASN A 213 10.30 -13.05 -6.82
C ASN A 213 10.86 -11.77 -6.18
N VAL A 214 11.04 -11.78 -4.85
CA VAL A 214 11.60 -10.65 -4.10
C VAL A 214 12.75 -11.08 -3.20
N ILE A 215 13.68 -10.16 -2.96
CA ILE A 215 14.58 -10.20 -1.81
C ILE A 215 14.11 -9.15 -0.82
N ALA A 216 13.78 -9.55 0.38
CA ALA A 216 13.24 -8.67 1.40
C ALA A 216 13.83 -9.00 2.77
N HIS A 217 13.89 -7.98 3.64
CA HIS A 217 14.34 -8.19 5.02
C HIS A 217 13.19 -8.75 5.85
N ARG A 218 13.43 -9.86 6.61
CA ARG A 218 12.43 -10.54 7.45
C ARG A 218 11.73 -9.58 8.41
N ARG A 219 12.46 -8.69 9.04
CA ARG A 219 11.94 -7.72 10.01
C ARG A 219 11.17 -6.52 9.40
N THR A 220 11.12 -6.40 8.05
CA THR A 220 10.29 -5.38 7.43
C THR A 220 8.82 -5.68 7.71
N GLU A 221 8.10 -4.67 8.18
CA GLU A 221 6.67 -4.79 8.51
C GLU A 221 5.89 -5.47 7.37
N ASP A 222 5.01 -6.38 7.72
CA ASP A 222 4.15 -7.20 6.85
C ASP A 222 4.88 -8.20 5.93
N VAL A 223 6.22 -8.23 5.87
CA VAL A 223 6.93 -9.16 4.97
C VAL A 223 6.60 -10.60 5.30
N GLU A 224 6.73 -11.03 6.55
CA GLU A 224 6.39 -12.41 6.94
C GLU A 224 4.90 -12.72 6.85
N GLU A 225 4.03 -11.72 7.07
CA GLU A 225 2.58 -11.89 6.92
C GLU A 225 2.18 -12.22 5.47
N PHE A 226 2.91 -11.67 4.49
CA PHE A 226 2.66 -11.91 3.08
C PHE A 226 3.43 -13.10 2.52
N LEU A 227 4.70 -13.27 2.91
CA LEU A 227 5.60 -14.23 2.30
C LEU A 227 5.70 -15.55 3.09
N GLY A 228 5.37 -15.53 4.39
CA GLY A 228 5.65 -16.62 5.30
C GLY A 228 7.10 -16.61 5.79
N SER A 229 7.33 -17.26 6.95
CA SER A 229 8.65 -17.35 7.58
C SER A 229 9.62 -18.25 6.81
N ASP A 230 9.12 -19.11 5.95
CA ASP A 230 9.87 -20.09 5.14
C ASP A 230 10.13 -19.61 3.69
N TYR A 231 9.81 -18.37 3.37
CA TYR A 231 10.12 -17.80 2.06
C TYR A 231 11.64 -17.79 1.83
N PRO A 232 12.15 -18.36 0.70
CA PRO A 232 13.56 -18.73 0.59
C PRO A 232 14.52 -17.54 0.48
N PHE A 233 14.04 -16.36 0.09
CA PHE A 233 14.90 -15.20 -0.18
C PHE A 233 14.69 -14.07 0.84
N LEU A 234 14.41 -14.44 2.10
CA LEU A 234 14.44 -13.50 3.22
C LEU A 234 15.86 -13.31 3.73
N VAL A 235 16.16 -12.06 4.08
CA VAL A 235 17.40 -11.65 4.75
C VAL A 235 17.11 -11.50 6.23
N ASP A 236 17.90 -12.13 7.08
CA ASP A 236 17.74 -12.13 8.53
C ASP A 236 18.57 -11.02 9.21
N GLY A 237 19.82 -10.87 8.80
CA GLY A 237 20.76 -9.91 9.40
C GLY A 237 20.85 -8.60 8.61
N ASP A 238 21.73 -7.71 9.08
CA ASP A 238 21.87 -6.35 8.55
C ASP A 238 23.17 -6.11 7.80
N THR A 239 24.08 -7.09 7.82
CA THR A 239 25.38 -6.93 7.17
C THR A 239 25.25 -7.03 5.65
N PRO A 240 26.06 -6.26 4.91
CA PRO A 240 26.11 -6.38 3.45
C PRO A 240 26.38 -7.81 2.98
N ASP A 241 27.24 -8.56 3.69
CA ASP A 241 27.59 -9.95 3.33
C ASP A 241 26.38 -10.88 3.41
N GLU A 242 25.51 -10.72 4.43
CA GLU A 242 24.28 -11.50 4.53
C GLU A 242 23.30 -11.18 3.40
N VAL A 243 23.17 -9.91 3.03
CA VAL A 243 22.34 -9.49 1.89
C VAL A 243 22.90 -10.08 0.59
N LEU A 244 24.21 -9.97 0.37
CA LEU A 244 24.89 -10.52 -0.82
C LEU A 244 24.75 -12.03 -0.92
N SER A 245 24.86 -12.74 0.21
CA SER A 245 24.64 -14.19 0.27
C SER A 245 23.24 -14.60 -0.17
N VAL A 246 22.20 -13.84 0.24
CA VAL A 246 20.82 -14.12 -0.22
C VAL A 246 20.63 -13.77 -1.69
N ILE A 247 21.25 -12.70 -2.18
CA ILE A 247 21.23 -12.34 -3.61
C ILE A 247 21.82 -13.47 -4.45
N GLU A 248 23.02 -13.96 -4.08
CA GLU A 248 23.69 -15.06 -4.79
C GLU A 248 22.85 -16.35 -4.76
N ARG A 249 22.30 -16.69 -3.59
CA ARG A 249 21.41 -17.85 -3.45
C ARG A 249 20.19 -17.71 -4.39
N ALA A 250 19.54 -16.55 -4.42
CA ALA A 250 18.37 -16.32 -5.27
C ALA A 250 18.71 -16.45 -6.77
N LYS A 251 19.87 -15.96 -7.19
CA LYS A 251 20.36 -16.10 -8.58
C LYS A 251 20.65 -17.54 -8.94
N HIS A 252 21.33 -18.29 -8.06
CA HIS A 252 21.67 -19.69 -8.29
C HIS A 252 20.46 -20.62 -8.28
N SER A 253 19.42 -20.28 -7.50
CA SER A 253 18.16 -21.03 -7.41
C SER A 253 17.24 -20.84 -8.61
N TYR A 254 17.62 -20.06 -9.62
CA TYR A 254 16.74 -19.78 -10.75
C TYR A 254 16.23 -21.08 -11.40
N GLY A 255 14.91 -21.26 -11.40
CA GLY A 255 14.23 -22.41 -11.97
C GLY A 255 14.21 -23.67 -11.10
N ASP A 256 14.85 -23.68 -9.95
CA ASP A 256 14.80 -24.81 -9.00
C ASP A 256 13.55 -24.77 -8.10
N ALA A 257 13.47 -25.73 -7.18
CA ALA A 257 12.33 -25.89 -6.28
C ALA A 257 12.10 -24.65 -5.37
N ASP A 258 13.17 -24.02 -4.88
CA ASP A 258 13.06 -22.83 -4.03
C ASP A 258 12.57 -21.62 -4.83
N TRP A 259 13.07 -21.46 -6.05
CA TRP A 259 12.60 -20.41 -6.95
C TRP A 259 11.10 -20.54 -7.28
N LEU A 260 10.67 -21.76 -7.62
CA LEU A 260 9.27 -22.04 -7.96
C LEU A 260 8.35 -21.91 -6.75
N ARG A 261 8.81 -22.32 -5.56
CA ARG A 261 8.10 -22.10 -4.30
C ARG A 261 7.92 -20.59 -4.04
N ALA A 262 8.97 -19.82 -4.19
CA ALA A 262 8.89 -18.35 -4.05
C ALA A 262 7.88 -17.74 -5.04
N GLN A 263 7.88 -18.16 -6.31
CA GLN A 263 6.90 -17.70 -7.30
C GLN A 263 5.45 -18.04 -6.91
N SER A 264 5.20 -19.23 -6.38
CA SER A 264 3.87 -19.61 -5.90
C SER A 264 3.39 -18.72 -4.75
N ILE A 265 4.28 -18.39 -3.81
CA ILE A 265 3.99 -17.46 -2.72
C ILE A 265 3.68 -16.07 -3.28
N MET A 266 4.48 -15.57 -4.22
CA MET A 266 4.24 -14.27 -4.86
C MET A 266 2.91 -14.21 -5.61
N GLN A 267 2.47 -15.30 -6.23
CA GLN A 267 1.14 -15.38 -6.84
C GLN A 267 0.03 -15.28 -5.79
N THR A 268 0.21 -15.87 -4.63
CA THR A 268 -0.70 -15.71 -3.48
C THR A 268 -0.74 -14.27 -2.99
N VAL A 269 0.42 -13.61 -2.89
CA VAL A 269 0.52 -12.17 -2.56
C VAL A 269 -0.28 -11.34 -3.54
N LYS A 270 -0.10 -11.54 -4.86
CA LYS A 270 -0.85 -10.85 -5.91
C LYS A 270 -2.37 -10.97 -5.67
N THR A 271 -2.85 -12.18 -5.39
CA THR A 271 -4.28 -12.44 -5.17
C THR A 271 -4.81 -11.72 -3.92
N ARG A 272 -4.02 -11.68 -2.82
CA ARG A 272 -4.42 -11.03 -1.56
C ARG A 272 -4.58 -9.51 -1.68
N VAL A 273 -3.93 -8.88 -2.65
CA VAL A 273 -3.98 -7.42 -2.87
C VAL A 273 -4.61 -7.03 -4.22
N ALA A 274 -5.24 -7.98 -4.91
CA ALA A 274 -5.94 -7.75 -6.17
C ALA A 274 -7.21 -6.89 -5.99
N PRO A 275 -7.74 -6.25 -7.03
CA PRO A 275 -8.93 -5.41 -6.99
C PRO A 275 -10.12 -6.06 -6.28
N LYS A 276 -10.38 -7.34 -6.57
CA LYS A 276 -11.46 -8.12 -5.93
C LYS A 276 -11.26 -8.23 -4.41
N ALA A 277 -10.04 -8.48 -3.94
CA ALA A 277 -9.75 -8.60 -2.51
C ALA A 277 -9.93 -7.26 -1.78
N LEU A 278 -9.51 -6.14 -2.40
CA LEU A 278 -9.72 -4.81 -1.84
C LEU A 278 -11.22 -4.47 -1.75
N SER A 279 -11.99 -4.82 -2.77
CA SER A 279 -13.45 -4.62 -2.79
C SER A 279 -14.15 -5.41 -1.68
N GLN A 280 -13.70 -6.63 -1.42
CA GLN A 280 -14.19 -7.44 -0.30
C GLN A 280 -13.84 -6.82 1.07
N GLN A 281 -12.63 -6.30 1.23
CA GLN A 281 -12.22 -5.58 2.45
C GLN A 281 -13.07 -4.32 2.67
N MET A 282 -13.27 -3.52 1.62
CA MET A 282 -14.14 -2.34 1.69
C MET A 282 -15.57 -2.73 2.07
N SER A 283 -16.15 -3.74 1.41
CA SER A 283 -17.50 -4.22 1.72
C SER A 283 -17.62 -4.74 3.15
N ALA A 284 -16.64 -5.48 3.63
CA ALA A 284 -16.62 -5.99 5.00
C ALA A 284 -16.59 -4.83 6.02
N ALA A 285 -15.75 -3.83 5.77
CA ALA A 285 -15.67 -2.64 6.61
C ALA A 285 -16.99 -1.86 6.66
N LEU A 286 -17.63 -1.65 5.51
CA LEU A 286 -18.90 -0.93 5.43
C LEU A 286 -20.05 -1.71 6.09
N LYS A 287 -20.05 -3.02 5.97
CA LYS A 287 -21.06 -3.90 6.59
C LYS A 287 -21.08 -3.79 8.12
N GLU A 288 -19.93 -3.61 8.77
CA GLU A 288 -19.85 -3.38 10.22
C GLU A 288 -20.55 -2.08 10.66
N PHE A 289 -20.75 -1.14 9.73
CA PHE A 289 -21.49 0.10 9.93
C PHE A 289 -22.94 0.03 9.41
N GLY A 290 -23.46 -1.16 9.15
CA GLY A 290 -24.83 -1.37 8.70
C GLY A 290 -25.08 -0.99 7.23
N ILE A 291 -24.00 -0.85 6.44
CA ILE A 291 -24.07 -0.49 5.03
C ILE A 291 -23.74 -1.76 4.20
N GLY A 292 -24.78 -2.34 3.62
CA GLY A 292 -24.59 -3.62 2.92
C GLY A 292 -25.67 -3.95 1.92
#